data_cbe82f92a193db75a1ae9fdd7c9e9e34
#
_entry.id   cbe82f92a193db75a1ae9fdd7c9e9e34
#
_cell.length_a   1.000
_cell.length_b   1.000
_cell.length_c   1.000
_cell.angle_alpha   90.00
_cell.angle_beta   90.00
_cell.angle_gamma   90.00
#
_symmetry.space_group_name_H-M   'P 1'
#
loop_
_entity.id
_entity.type
_entity.pdbx_description
1 polymer ?
#
loop_
_entity_poly.entity_id
_entity_poly.type
_entity_poly.pdbx_seq_one_letter_code
_entity_poly.pdbx_strand_id
1 'polypeptide(L)'
;MKVKLHKLGLGLAASVVLFAALPAHAANKYGCIYAVDPWDRIVKDPYGRCIRTPYWTADKDVAECGGGAPVEPAQPTCEKVTLGTDALFAFDRYDLKPTGQARLNQLASDINRAERVSTVKVVGHTDSKGTDAYNMRLGQRRADTVASFLGSRNVPAAKIRASSMGESQPVAPNTLPNGRDNPEGRALNRRVEVTTVT
;
A
#
# COMPACT_ATOMS: atom_id res chain seq x y z
N MET A 1 -17.26 38.02 -60.51
CA MET A 1 -17.16 37.96 -59.04
C MET A 1 -16.66 36.56 -58.64
N LYS A 2 -15.41 36.46 -58.17
CA LYS A 2 -14.82 35.19 -57.70
C LYS A 2 -14.79 35.21 -56.20
N VAL A 3 -15.57 34.32 -55.57
CA VAL A 3 -15.59 34.11 -54.09
C VAL A 3 -14.49 33.13 -53.74
N LYS A 4 -13.49 33.54 -52.93
CA LYS A 4 -12.44 32.69 -52.38
C LYS A 4 -12.99 31.94 -51.15
N LEU A 5 -13.06 30.62 -51.23
CA LEU A 5 -13.29 29.75 -50.06
C LEU A 5 -12.02 29.67 -49.22
N HIS A 6 -12.11 30.11 -47.97
CA HIS A 6 -11.07 29.88 -46.96
C HIS A 6 -11.28 28.49 -46.33
N LYS A 7 -10.27 27.63 -46.45
CA LYS A 7 -10.20 26.36 -45.73
C LYS A 7 -9.84 26.62 -44.29
N LEU A 8 -10.80 26.40 -43.38
CA LEU A 8 -10.49 26.28 -41.95
C LEU A 8 -9.86 24.89 -41.72
N GLY A 9 -8.60 24.88 -41.33
CA GLY A 9 -7.93 23.70 -40.83
C GLY A 9 -8.37 23.43 -39.39
N LEU A 10 -9.07 22.33 -39.17
CA LEU A 10 -9.31 21.80 -37.83
C LEU A 10 -8.01 21.16 -37.34
N GLY A 11 -7.30 21.85 -36.45
CA GLY A 11 -6.21 21.28 -35.69
C GLY A 11 -6.77 20.37 -34.60
N LEU A 12 -6.58 19.05 -34.73
CA LEU A 12 -6.76 18.11 -33.60
C LEU A 12 -5.65 18.37 -32.59
N ALA A 13 -5.97 19.03 -31.50
CA ALA A 13 -5.12 19.07 -30.32
C ALA A 13 -5.22 17.70 -29.62
N ALA A 14 -4.23 16.85 -29.83
CA ALA A 14 -4.07 15.65 -29.05
C ALA A 14 -3.65 16.05 -27.61
N SER A 15 -4.61 16.06 -26.70
CA SER A 15 -4.34 16.22 -25.26
C SER A 15 -3.63 14.97 -24.76
N VAL A 16 -2.30 15.04 -24.65
CA VAL A 16 -1.51 14.04 -23.93
C VAL A 16 -1.85 14.19 -22.45
N VAL A 17 -2.72 13.31 -21.95
CA VAL A 17 -2.93 13.17 -20.51
C VAL A 17 -1.68 12.47 -19.96
N LEU A 18 -0.75 13.26 -19.42
CA LEU A 18 0.33 12.73 -18.58
C LEU A 18 -0.33 12.12 -17.33
N PHE A 19 -0.43 10.82 -17.27
CA PHE A 19 -0.61 10.13 -16.01
C PHE A 19 0.67 10.34 -15.20
N ALA A 20 0.66 11.33 -14.33
CA ALA A 20 1.67 11.43 -13.30
C ALA A 20 1.54 10.16 -12.44
N ALA A 21 2.56 9.31 -12.48
CA ALA A 21 2.71 8.22 -11.54
C ALA A 21 2.67 8.86 -10.14
N LEU A 22 1.66 8.50 -9.35
CA LEU A 22 1.58 8.92 -7.95
C LEU A 22 2.85 8.39 -7.27
N PRO A 23 3.61 9.25 -6.58
CA PRO A 23 4.79 8.80 -5.89
C PRO A 23 4.38 7.70 -4.90
N ALA A 24 5.18 6.62 -4.86
CA ALA A 24 5.11 5.67 -3.75
C ALA A 24 5.11 6.50 -2.46
N HIS A 25 4.10 6.28 -1.61
CA HIS A 25 3.90 7.09 -0.42
C HIS A 25 5.17 7.04 0.42
N ALA A 26 5.97 8.10 0.33
CA ALA A 26 7.03 8.36 1.28
C ALA A 26 6.41 8.39 2.68
N ALA A 27 7.14 7.92 3.69
CA ALA A 27 6.70 8.00 5.07
C ALA A 27 6.19 9.43 5.35
N ASN A 28 4.93 9.55 5.76
CA ASN A 28 4.37 10.87 6.02
C ASN A 28 5.01 11.48 7.28
N LYS A 29 5.05 12.82 7.37
CA LYS A 29 5.71 13.54 8.48
C LYS A 29 5.13 13.24 9.88
N TYR A 30 3.93 12.65 9.94
CA TYR A 30 3.26 12.28 11.18
C TYR A 30 3.41 10.79 11.50
N GLY A 31 4.23 10.07 10.73
CA GLY A 31 4.41 8.63 10.87
C GLY A 31 3.09 7.87 10.65
N CYS A 32 2.87 6.84 11.47
CA CYS A 32 1.66 6.04 11.42
C CYS A 32 0.61 6.42 12.48
N ILE A 33 0.81 7.51 13.23
CA ILE A 33 -0.03 7.85 14.40
C ILE A 33 -1.34 8.52 14.02
N TYR A 34 -1.37 9.22 12.88
CA TYR A 34 -2.58 9.86 12.36
C TYR A 34 -2.91 9.40 10.95
N ALA A 35 -4.22 9.41 10.64
CA ALA A 35 -4.66 9.31 9.26
C ALA A 35 -4.28 10.60 8.53
N VAL A 36 -3.69 10.47 7.34
CA VAL A 36 -3.33 11.60 6.49
C VAL A 36 -3.96 11.49 5.11
N ASP A 37 -4.19 12.63 4.49
CA ASP A 37 -4.63 12.74 3.11
C ASP A 37 -3.45 12.55 2.13
N PRO A 38 -3.69 12.50 0.80
CA PRO A 38 -2.61 12.35 -0.19
C PRO A 38 -1.57 13.46 -0.22
N TRP A 39 -1.82 14.58 0.46
CA TRP A 39 -0.88 15.71 0.59
C TRP A 39 -0.19 15.76 1.96
N ASP A 40 -0.22 14.67 2.72
CA ASP A 40 0.40 14.55 4.05
C ASP A 40 -0.20 15.49 5.12
N ARG A 41 -1.48 15.84 4.99
CA ARG A 41 -2.18 16.63 6.01
C ARG A 41 -2.99 15.69 6.88
N ILE A 42 -2.99 15.93 8.20
CA ILE A 42 -3.79 15.15 9.14
C ILE A 42 -5.28 15.30 8.82
N VAL A 43 -5.96 14.16 8.66
CA VAL A 43 -7.41 14.12 8.48
C VAL A 43 -8.09 14.41 9.81
N LYS A 44 -9.06 15.33 9.79
CA LYS A 44 -9.89 15.67 10.96
C LYS A 44 -11.33 15.26 10.73
N ASP A 45 -12.01 14.90 11.82
CA ASP A 45 -13.45 14.63 11.79
C ASP A 45 -14.25 15.95 11.65
N PRO A 46 -15.57 15.89 11.45
CA PRO A 46 -16.42 17.11 11.36
C PRO A 46 -16.40 18.03 12.59
N TYR A 47 -15.87 17.54 13.71
CA TYR A 47 -15.71 18.31 14.95
C TYR A 47 -14.29 18.88 15.13
N GLY A 48 -13.44 18.74 14.10
CA GLY A 48 -12.07 19.24 14.12
C GLY A 48 -11.05 18.36 14.87
N ARG A 49 -11.44 17.16 15.31
CA ARG A 49 -10.53 16.24 16.04
C ARG A 49 -9.73 15.41 15.04
N CYS A 50 -8.44 15.28 15.28
CA CYS A 50 -7.56 14.46 14.44
C CYS A 50 -7.93 12.97 14.50
N ILE A 51 -8.03 12.33 13.34
CA ILE A 51 -8.29 10.89 13.26
C ILE A 51 -7.01 10.14 13.59
N ARG A 52 -7.01 9.49 14.74
CA ARG A 52 -5.90 8.69 15.26
C ARG A 52 -5.91 7.29 14.65
N THR A 53 -4.73 6.74 14.42
CA THR A 53 -4.57 5.35 14.01
C THR A 53 -4.39 4.44 15.24
N PRO A 54 -4.43 3.10 15.09
CA PRO A 54 -4.11 2.16 16.16
C PRO A 54 -2.70 2.27 16.74
N TYR A 55 -1.81 3.04 16.11
CA TYR A 55 -0.43 3.28 16.56
C TYR A 55 -0.28 4.57 17.37
N TRP A 56 -1.37 5.31 17.56
CA TRP A 56 -1.35 6.52 18.36
C TRP A 56 -1.13 6.21 19.84
N THR A 57 -0.29 7.03 20.47
CA THR A 57 -0.08 7.06 21.93
C THR A 57 0.00 8.52 22.37
N ALA A 58 -0.35 8.82 23.63
CA ALA A 58 -0.45 10.19 24.10
C ALA A 58 0.90 10.95 24.12
N ASP A 59 2.00 10.23 24.25
CA ASP A 59 3.37 10.76 24.18
C ASP A 59 3.80 11.18 22.76
N LYS A 60 3.07 10.75 21.75
CA LYS A 60 3.32 11.04 20.33
C LYS A 60 2.31 12.03 19.75
N ASP A 61 1.45 12.60 20.59
CA ASP A 61 0.44 13.56 20.14
C ASP A 61 1.12 14.85 19.65
N VAL A 62 0.62 15.42 18.55
CA VAL A 62 1.18 16.65 17.98
C VAL A 62 0.39 17.87 18.42
N ALA A 63 1.05 19.04 18.49
CA ALA A 63 0.43 20.28 18.94
C ALA A 63 -0.81 20.66 18.10
N GLU A 64 -0.81 20.36 16.80
CA GLU A 64 -1.92 20.56 15.87
C GLU A 64 -3.19 19.78 16.28
N CYS A 65 -3.04 18.70 17.05
CA CYS A 65 -4.10 17.81 17.49
C CYS A 65 -4.42 17.91 18.98
N GLY A 66 -3.91 18.94 19.65
CA GLY A 66 -4.14 19.19 21.07
C GLY A 66 -3.07 18.60 21.99
N GLY A 67 -1.98 18.07 21.44
CA GLY A 67 -0.82 17.63 22.21
C GLY A 67 -0.08 18.79 22.85
N GLY A 68 0.34 18.63 24.09
CA GLY A 68 1.18 19.60 24.81
C GLY A 68 2.56 19.76 24.16
N ALA A 69 3.24 20.88 24.48
CA ALA A 69 4.47 21.39 23.89
C ALA A 69 5.49 20.33 23.41
N PRO A 70 6.21 20.60 22.31
CA PRO A 70 6.95 19.60 21.54
C PRO A 70 8.11 19.04 22.36
N VAL A 71 7.93 17.88 22.94
CA VAL A 71 9.02 16.92 23.04
C VAL A 71 9.11 16.35 21.64
N GLU A 72 10.16 16.65 20.88
CA GLU A 72 10.41 16.09 19.58
C GLU A 72 10.71 14.57 19.73
N PRO A 73 9.69 13.70 19.75
CA PRO A 73 9.92 12.27 19.74
C PRO A 73 10.27 11.92 18.32
N ALA A 74 11.27 11.10 18.13
CA ALA A 74 11.54 10.47 16.85
C ALA A 74 10.20 9.90 16.33
N GLN A 75 9.63 10.52 15.29
CA GLN A 75 8.32 10.14 14.78
C GLN A 75 8.41 8.70 14.25
N PRO A 76 7.45 7.82 14.58
CA PRO A 76 7.47 6.48 14.03
C PRO A 76 7.40 6.58 12.51
N THR A 77 8.42 6.07 11.85
CA THR A 77 8.43 5.98 10.40
C THR A 77 7.76 4.68 9.98
N CYS A 78 6.88 4.78 8.97
CA CYS A 78 6.25 3.63 8.34
C CYS A 78 6.87 3.42 6.98
N GLU A 79 7.63 2.36 6.83
CA GLU A 79 8.11 1.93 5.52
C GLU A 79 7.20 0.83 4.99
N LYS A 80 6.63 1.05 3.81
CA LYS A 80 5.73 0.10 3.15
C LYS A 80 6.37 -0.44 1.89
N VAL A 81 6.54 -1.74 1.85
CA VAL A 81 7.00 -2.49 0.68
C VAL A 81 5.82 -3.27 0.09
N THR A 82 5.55 -3.05 -1.19
CA THR A 82 4.51 -3.77 -1.93
C THR A 82 5.14 -4.83 -2.83
N LEU A 83 4.69 -6.06 -2.67
CA LEU A 83 5.19 -7.22 -3.41
C LEU A 83 4.05 -7.83 -4.23
N GLY A 84 4.16 -7.83 -5.57
CA GLY A 84 3.20 -8.49 -6.45
C GLY A 84 3.18 -10.00 -6.16
N THR A 85 1.98 -10.58 -5.99
CA THR A 85 1.87 -12.01 -5.68
C THR A 85 2.38 -12.90 -6.80
N ASP A 86 2.29 -12.46 -8.05
CA ASP A 86 2.76 -13.23 -9.21
C ASP A 86 4.29 -13.42 -9.20
N ALA A 87 5.03 -12.52 -8.54
CA ALA A 87 6.46 -12.66 -8.30
C ALA A 87 6.78 -13.57 -7.10
N LEU A 88 5.89 -13.62 -6.12
CA LEU A 88 6.09 -14.41 -4.90
C LEU A 88 5.59 -15.85 -5.04
N PHE A 89 4.44 -16.07 -5.67
CA PHE A 89 3.70 -17.33 -5.68
C PHE A 89 3.37 -17.77 -7.11
N ALA A 90 3.09 -19.06 -7.31
CA ALA A 90 2.44 -19.55 -8.52
C ALA A 90 0.95 -19.15 -8.53
N PHE A 91 0.31 -19.24 -9.72
CA PHE A 91 -1.11 -18.96 -9.86
C PHE A 91 -1.93 -19.82 -8.89
N ASP A 92 -2.84 -19.18 -8.18
CA ASP A 92 -3.72 -19.82 -7.19
C ASP A 92 -2.97 -20.58 -6.07
N ARG A 93 -1.72 -20.20 -5.80
CA ARG A 93 -0.86 -20.82 -4.77
C ARG A 93 -0.47 -19.82 -3.69
N TYR A 94 0.02 -20.37 -2.59
CA TYR A 94 0.61 -19.65 -1.46
C TYR A 94 2.01 -20.17 -1.12
N ASP A 95 2.54 -21.14 -1.89
CA ASP A 95 3.92 -21.62 -1.77
C ASP A 95 4.87 -20.66 -2.47
N LEU A 96 5.95 -20.25 -1.79
CA LEU A 96 6.91 -19.27 -2.32
C LEU A 96 7.74 -19.85 -3.46
N LYS A 97 7.80 -19.11 -4.57
CA LYS A 97 8.77 -19.35 -5.65
C LYS A 97 10.19 -18.99 -5.19
N PRO A 98 11.24 -19.54 -5.82
CA PRO A 98 12.63 -19.13 -5.55
C PRO A 98 12.86 -17.61 -5.69
N THR A 99 12.24 -16.97 -6.69
CA THR A 99 12.28 -15.52 -6.90
C THR A 99 11.63 -14.75 -5.75
N GLY A 100 10.51 -15.27 -5.23
CA GLY A 100 9.83 -14.72 -4.05
C GLY A 100 10.69 -14.84 -2.80
N GLN A 101 11.32 -16.00 -2.59
CA GLN A 101 12.23 -16.21 -1.47
C GLN A 101 13.42 -15.26 -1.51
N ALA A 102 14.02 -15.02 -2.68
CA ALA A 102 15.12 -14.07 -2.84
C ALA A 102 14.71 -12.64 -2.44
N ARG A 103 13.53 -12.18 -2.90
CA ARG A 103 12.98 -10.86 -2.52
C ARG A 103 12.71 -10.75 -1.02
N LEU A 104 12.12 -11.77 -0.43
CA LEU A 104 11.83 -11.81 1.00
C LEU A 104 13.08 -11.93 1.86
N ASN A 105 14.16 -12.59 1.38
CA ASN A 105 15.46 -12.58 2.04
C ASN A 105 16.03 -11.16 2.13
N GLN A 106 15.96 -10.39 1.02
CA GLN A 106 16.42 -9.00 1.03
C GLN A 106 15.59 -8.18 2.02
N LEU A 107 14.27 -8.29 1.96
CA LEU A 107 13.37 -7.58 2.87
C LEU A 107 13.65 -7.93 4.34
N ALA A 108 13.84 -9.21 4.67
CA ALA A 108 14.18 -9.64 6.02
C ALA A 108 15.53 -9.05 6.49
N SER A 109 16.52 -8.99 5.60
CA SER A 109 17.80 -8.35 5.87
C SER A 109 17.64 -6.85 6.17
N ASP A 110 16.79 -6.15 5.40
CA ASP A 110 16.53 -4.73 5.60
C ASP A 110 15.80 -4.49 6.93
N ILE A 111 14.79 -5.29 7.24
CA ILE A 111 14.08 -5.25 8.53
C ILE A 111 15.03 -5.49 9.72
N ASN A 112 15.92 -6.49 9.60
CA ASN A 112 16.85 -6.82 10.69
C ASN A 112 17.96 -5.77 10.87
N ARG A 113 18.28 -4.98 9.85
CA ARG A 113 19.22 -3.86 9.93
C ARG A 113 18.59 -2.59 10.51
N ALA A 114 17.30 -2.47 10.41
CA ALA A 114 16.58 -1.31 10.95
C ALA A 114 16.56 -1.37 12.49
N GLU A 115 17.16 -0.35 13.14
CA GLU A 115 17.48 -0.38 14.58
C GLU A 115 16.27 -0.44 15.53
N ARG A 116 15.07 -0.02 15.10
CA ARG A 116 13.93 0.19 16.00
C ARG A 116 12.59 -0.33 15.49
N VAL A 117 12.59 -1.41 14.70
CA VAL A 117 11.33 -1.98 14.23
C VAL A 117 10.48 -2.45 15.42
N SER A 118 9.34 -1.82 15.62
CA SER A 118 8.36 -2.16 16.65
C SER A 118 7.34 -3.18 16.15
N THR A 119 6.92 -3.05 14.88
CA THR A 119 5.89 -3.92 14.28
C THR A 119 6.19 -4.13 12.79
N VAL A 120 5.94 -5.34 12.32
CA VAL A 120 5.93 -5.73 10.90
C VAL A 120 4.53 -6.21 10.55
N LYS A 121 3.78 -5.42 9.81
CA LYS A 121 2.43 -5.76 9.37
C LYS A 121 2.49 -6.35 7.97
N VAL A 122 1.95 -7.55 7.77
CA VAL A 122 1.87 -8.25 6.49
C VAL A 122 0.41 -8.36 6.09
N VAL A 123 0.02 -7.77 4.95
CA VAL A 123 -1.37 -7.76 4.49
C VAL A 123 -1.46 -8.39 3.11
N GLY A 124 -2.27 -9.45 2.99
CA GLY A 124 -2.55 -10.10 1.71
C GLY A 124 -3.77 -9.51 1.03
N HIS A 125 -3.62 -9.23 -0.27
CA HIS A 125 -4.69 -8.75 -1.14
C HIS A 125 -4.85 -9.67 -2.35
N THR A 126 -6.07 -9.72 -2.88
CA THR A 126 -6.41 -10.45 -4.10
C THR A 126 -7.03 -9.51 -5.14
N ASP A 127 -7.26 -10.01 -6.33
CA ASP A 127 -8.15 -9.35 -7.29
C ASP A 127 -9.61 -9.78 -7.06
N SER A 128 -10.53 -9.29 -7.88
CA SER A 128 -11.97 -9.54 -7.78
C SER A 128 -12.45 -10.87 -8.39
N LYS A 129 -11.55 -11.80 -8.71
CA LYS A 129 -11.95 -13.12 -9.19
C LYS A 129 -12.13 -14.08 -8.02
N GLY A 130 -13.32 -14.67 -7.96
CA GLY A 130 -13.72 -15.58 -6.89
C GLY A 130 -14.78 -14.99 -5.99
N THR A 131 -15.01 -15.62 -4.84
CA THR A 131 -15.89 -15.10 -3.80
C THR A 131 -15.08 -14.37 -2.74
N ASP A 132 -15.68 -13.39 -2.07
CA ASP A 132 -15.04 -12.63 -0.97
C ASP A 132 -14.43 -13.57 0.07
N ALA A 133 -15.19 -14.61 0.47
CA ALA A 133 -14.75 -15.59 1.46
C ALA A 133 -13.54 -16.41 0.97
N TYR A 134 -13.47 -16.73 -0.31
CA TYR A 134 -12.32 -17.39 -0.93
C TYR A 134 -11.13 -16.44 -0.96
N ASN A 135 -11.31 -15.21 -1.44
CA ASN A 135 -10.28 -14.20 -1.56
C ASN A 135 -9.70 -13.80 -0.21
N MET A 136 -10.54 -13.69 0.81
CA MET A 136 -10.10 -13.45 2.18
C MET A 136 -9.19 -14.57 2.68
N ARG A 137 -9.56 -15.85 2.48
CA ARG A 137 -8.73 -17.01 2.88
C ARG A 137 -7.43 -17.09 2.08
N LEU A 138 -7.47 -16.86 0.76
CA LEU A 138 -6.28 -16.90 -0.08
C LEU A 138 -5.28 -15.80 0.31
N GLY A 139 -5.78 -14.57 0.51
CA GLY A 139 -4.98 -13.46 1.01
C GLY A 139 -4.35 -13.75 2.37
N GLN A 140 -5.11 -14.36 3.30
CA GLN A 140 -4.60 -14.74 4.61
C GLN A 140 -3.47 -15.78 4.51
N ARG A 141 -3.66 -16.86 3.76
CA ARG A 141 -2.62 -17.87 3.56
C ARG A 141 -1.34 -17.31 2.99
N ARG A 142 -1.44 -16.37 2.03
CA ARG A 142 -0.29 -15.68 1.45
C ARG A 142 0.42 -14.79 2.47
N ALA A 143 -0.33 -14.03 3.26
CA ALA A 143 0.23 -13.22 4.34
C ALA A 143 0.92 -14.08 5.40
N ASP A 144 0.32 -15.20 5.80
CA ASP A 144 0.89 -16.14 6.77
C ASP A 144 2.19 -16.78 6.25
N THR A 145 2.22 -17.13 4.96
CA THR A 145 3.44 -17.67 4.33
C THR A 145 4.57 -16.65 4.35
N VAL A 146 4.30 -15.40 4.01
CA VAL A 146 5.30 -14.31 4.07
C VAL A 146 5.75 -14.08 5.51
N ALA A 147 4.82 -14.01 6.45
CA ALA A 147 5.10 -13.83 7.88
C ALA A 147 6.01 -14.95 8.43
N SER A 148 5.67 -16.21 8.12
CA SER A 148 6.45 -17.38 8.51
C SER A 148 7.86 -17.36 7.90
N PHE A 149 7.97 -16.94 6.64
CA PHE A 149 9.26 -16.82 5.98
C PHE A 149 10.12 -15.73 6.64
N LEU A 150 9.57 -14.55 6.91
CA LEU A 150 10.29 -13.48 7.62
C LEU A 150 10.74 -13.94 9.00
N GLY A 151 9.89 -14.67 9.74
CA GLY A 151 10.23 -15.28 11.02
C GLY A 151 11.41 -16.26 10.91
N SER A 152 11.46 -17.09 9.86
CA SER A 152 12.57 -18.00 9.60
C SER A 152 13.88 -17.29 9.24
N ARG A 153 13.84 -15.99 8.97
CA ARG A 153 14.98 -15.10 8.67
C ARG A 153 15.30 -14.15 9.83
N ASN A 154 15.02 -14.56 11.05
CA ASN A 154 15.32 -13.85 12.29
C ASN A 154 14.51 -12.53 12.52
N VAL A 155 13.42 -12.29 11.77
CA VAL A 155 12.49 -11.23 12.16
C VAL A 155 11.66 -11.74 13.34
N PRO A 156 11.66 -11.07 14.51
CA PRO A 156 10.99 -11.58 15.71
C PRO A 156 9.49 -11.81 15.48
N ALA A 157 9.03 -13.04 15.64
CA ALA A 157 7.63 -13.43 15.41
C ALA A 157 6.64 -12.59 16.24
N ALA A 158 7.04 -12.17 17.44
CA ALA A 158 6.23 -11.32 18.31
C ALA A 158 5.92 -9.95 17.69
N LYS A 159 6.75 -9.48 16.75
CA LYS A 159 6.56 -8.20 16.03
C LYS A 159 5.75 -8.36 14.75
N ILE A 160 5.57 -9.57 14.22
CA ILE A 160 4.89 -9.80 12.95
C ILE A 160 3.38 -9.92 13.18
N ARG A 161 2.60 -9.25 12.35
CA ARG A 161 1.14 -9.32 12.31
C ARG A 161 0.68 -9.59 10.88
N ALA A 162 0.16 -10.77 10.62
CA ALA A 162 -0.39 -11.15 9.32
C ALA A 162 -1.91 -10.98 9.29
N SER A 163 -2.42 -10.43 8.21
CA SER A 163 -3.86 -10.26 7.97
C SER A 163 -4.18 -10.27 6.48
N SER A 164 -5.46 -10.35 6.14
CA SER A 164 -5.95 -10.26 4.76
C SER A 164 -7.00 -9.17 4.64
N MET A 165 -7.03 -8.53 3.50
CA MET A 165 -8.10 -7.64 3.04
C MET A 165 -8.85 -8.24 1.83
N GLY A 166 -8.46 -9.45 1.38
CA GLY A 166 -9.05 -10.07 0.19
C GLY A 166 -9.06 -9.09 -0.98
N GLU A 167 -10.20 -8.92 -1.61
CA GLU A 167 -10.41 -7.99 -2.73
C GLU A 167 -10.93 -6.61 -2.32
N SER A 168 -11.17 -6.37 -1.02
CA SER A 168 -11.87 -5.17 -0.53
C SER A 168 -11.09 -3.86 -0.67
N GLN A 169 -9.77 -3.93 -0.92
CA GLN A 169 -8.91 -2.75 -1.06
C GLN A 169 -8.12 -2.78 -2.38
N PRO A 170 -8.79 -2.59 -3.52
CA PRO A 170 -8.12 -2.53 -4.81
C PRO A 170 -7.29 -1.24 -4.94
N VAL A 171 -6.10 -1.36 -5.54
CA VAL A 171 -5.22 -0.21 -5.90
C VAL A 171 -5.37 0.18 -7.37
N ALA A 172 -6.03 -0.66 -8.16
CA ALA A 172 -6.37 -0.40 -9.55
C ALA A 172 -7.76 -0.97 -9.87
N PRO A 173 -8.47 -0.42 -10.87
CA PRO A 173 -9.75 -0.95 -11.30
C PRO A 173 -9.62 -2.40 -11.80
N ASN A 174 -10.48 -3.30 -11.33
CA ASN A 174 -10.57 -4.69 -11.81
C ASN A 174 -11.24 -4.79 -13.19
N THR A 175 -11.99 -3.75 -13.60
CA THR A 175 -12.68 -3.62 -14.88
C THR A 175 -12.32 -2.30 -15.57
N LEU A 176 -12.29 -2.30 -16.89
CA LEU A 176 -12.11 -1.11 -17.70
C LEU A 176 -13.40 -0.25 -17.67
N PRO A 177 -13.34 1.06 -18.08
CA PRO A 177 -14.52 1.92 -18.13
C PRO A 177 -15.64 1.40 -19.04
N ASN A 178 -15.33 0.56 -20.01
CA ASN A 178 -16.31 -0.09 -20.90
C ASN A 178 -16.89 -1.39 -20.31
N GLY A 179 -16.65 -1.69 -19.03
CA GLY A 179 -17.14 -2.89 -18.35
C GLY A 179 -16.34 -4.17 -18.61
N ARG A 180 -15.34 -4.13 -19.50
CA ARG A 180 -14.51 -5.32 -19.80
C ARG A 180 -13.51 -5.59 -18.68
N ASP A 181 -13.08 -6.85 -18.58
CA ASP A 181 -12.03 -7.29 -17.66
C ASP A 181 -10.75 -6.45 -17.83
N ASN A 182 -10.08 -6.11 -16.71
CA ASN A 182 -8.81 -5.41 -16.68
C ASN A 182 -7.72 -6.29 -16.05
N PRO A 183 -7.07 -7.17 -16.81
CA PRO A 183 -6.05 -8.09 -16.28
C PRO A 183 -4.87 -7.36 -15.63
N GLU A 184 -4.48 -6.20 -16.16
CA GLU A 184 -3.36 -5.39 -15.64
C GLU A 184 -3.72 -4.81 -14.26
N GLY A 185 -4.92 -4.20 -14.15
CA GLY A 185 -5.41 -3.70 -12.85
C GLY A 185 -5.53 -4.82 -11.82
N ARG A 186 -6.03 -6.01 -12.24
CA ARG A 186 -6.09 -7.18 -11.36
C ARG A 186 -4.69 -7.65 -10.91
N ALA A 187 -3.68 -7.60 -11.80
CA ALA A 187 -2.32 -7.95 -11.44
C ALA A 187 -1.75 -7.04 -10.35
N LEU A 188 -2.06 -5.75 -10.38
CA LEU A 188 -1.68 -4.79 -9.32
C LEU A 188 -2.41 -5.06 -8.00
N ASN A 189 -3.67 -5.50 -8.07
CA ASN A 189 -4.46 -5.82 -6.88
C ASN A 189 -3.95 -7.10 -6.18
N ARG A 190 -3.43 -8.08 -6.94
CA ARG A 190 -2.81 -9.29 -6.39
C ARG A 190 -1.44 -8.95 -5.80
N ARG A 191 -1.42 -8.54 -4.53
CA ARG A 191 -0.21 -8.10 -3.83
C ARG A 191 -0.16 -8.53 -2.38
N VAL A 192 1.02 -8.52 -1.81
CA VAL A 192 1.25 -8.53 -0.36
C VAL A 192 1.93 -7.22 0.01
N GLU A 193 1.39 -6.54 0.98
CA GLU A 193 1.98 -5.33 1.56
C GLU A 193 2.67 -5.68 2.88
N VAL A 194 3.92 -5.27 3.01
CA VAL A 194 4.68 -5.39 4.26
C VAL A 194 4.99 -3.98 4.75
N THR A 195 4.45 -3.64 5.92
CA THR A 195 4.68 -2.33 6.54
C THR A 195 5.49 -2.53 7.81
N THR A 196 6.65 -1.90 7.88
CA THR A 196 7.48 -1.81 9.09
C THR A 196 7.20 -0.49 9.81
N VAL A 197 7.05 -0.57 11.12
CA VAL A 197 6.90 0.60 12.01
C VAL A 197 8.13 0.64 12.91
N THR A 198 8.87 1.73 12.87
CA THR A 198 10.06 1.96 13.72
C THR A 198 9.75 2.95 14.83
#